data_1b9a2010ffee6cedc1ce24360896a759
#
_entry.id   1b9a2010ffee6cedc1ce24360896a759
#
_cell.length_a   1.000
_cell.length_b   1.000
_cell.length_c   1.000
_cell.angle_alpha   90.00
_cell.angle_beta   90.00
_cell.angle_gamma   90.00
#
_symmetry.space_group_name_H-M   'P 1'
#
loop_
_entity.id
_entity.type
_entity.pdbx_description
1 polymer ?
#
loop_
_entity_poly.entity_id
_entity_poly.type
_entity_poly.pdbx_seq_one_letter_code
_entity_poly.pdbx_strand_id
1 'polypeptide(L)'
;MPKNKIGQIEKTGVDADGLEIFRVRVEAGTREKRATKRVTIHGTMRDAQAAASMLYIELNSSISERDIPEITLNQYFYGRFIPALEKEGKTNSTIDGYVKNYRKWISPNHGERVLLNLDETNVRNLIEQSGTPRNTLRTYRAILNRAKSDGFMRHKMDLTGLDARAKKQKRPAPWSPLELKQAADALVDDEMAYLTLLVGSAGLRKEENLAITPADVQILKMPTSQGVKKYVLLNVHAAYTDEDGLKVTKTEESNRHALVLPEFTERFLSALEATKPSIEQVEGCWLIRHKTGWHKSRKAKYRIETVMGNRKDAQAVASRLAAETAAKYKLGSNPKLKEVADGIWTVTVFNGYVDTMERTIAPEAFIGTEQDATRHALERWSNRRILPCAGETLRGHWETALRKHGLRFIPVNNLRHTSETLMAASGVSTPTISSMHGHTQFKTDFQHYIDLNVEAILDAADKVDTFMASDMASGDFTLESYVEKKDF
;
A
#
# COMPACT_ATOMS: atom_id res chain seq x y z
N MET A 1 37.15 3.37 -25.77
CA MET A 1 36.87 3.32 -24.32
C MET A 1 36.71 1.87 -23.92
N PRO A 2 37.47 1.33 -22.95
CA PRO A 2 37.30 -0.05 -22.54
C PRO A 2 35.96 -0.21 -21.87
N LYS A 3 35.11 -1.08 -22.41
CA LYS A 3 33.89 -1.55 -21.74
C LYS A 3 34.31 -2.39 -20.54
N ASN A 4 34.31 -1.85 -19.34
CA ASN A 4 34.47 -2.62 -18.11
C ASN A 4 33.24 -3.55 -17.94
N LYS A 5 33.32 -4.71 -18.58
CA LYS A 5 32.38 -5.79 -18.35
C LYS A 5 32.76 -6.47 -17.02
N ILE A 6 31.93 -6.39 -16.00
CA ILE A 6 32.07 -7.01 -14.66
C ILE A 6 32.19 -8.54 -14.74
N GLY A 7 32.19 -9.12 -15.88
CA GLY A 7 32.15 -10.53 -16.17
C GLY A 7 31.24 -10.81 -17.34
N GLN A 8 31.38 -11.95 -17.93
CA GLN A 8 30.41 -12.47 -18.87
C GLN A 8 29.35 -13.24 -18.09
N ILE A 9 28.10 -12.82 -18.22
CA ILE A 9 26.93 -13.55 -17.69
C ILE A 9 26.20 -14.08 -18.91
N GLU A 10 26.09 -15.38 -19.01
CA GLU A 10 25.41 -16.07 -20.10
C GLU A 10 24.29 -16.93 -19.53
N LYS A 11 23.07 -16.73 -20.02
CA LYS A 11 21.94 -17.61 -19.69
C LYS A 11 22.11 -18.90 -20.49
N THR A 12 22.21 -20.04 -19.80
CA THR A 12 22.47 -21.34 -20.41
C THR A 12 21.26 -22.27 -20.45
N GLY A 13 20.21 -21.98 -19.68
CA GLY A 13 19.01 -22.83 -19.64
C GLY A 13 18.10 -22.52 -18.49
N VAL A 14 17.23 -23.47 -18.19
CA VAL A 14 16.32 -23.49 -17.03
C VAL A 14 16.49 -24.86 -16.39
N ASP A 15 16.53 -24.93 -15.07
CA ASP A 15 16.64 -26.19 -14.32
C ASP A 15 15.28 -26.91 -14.16
N ALA A 16 15.29 -28.08 -13.50
CA ALA A 16 14.11 -28.89 -13.27
C ALA A 16 13.04 -28.20 -12.40
N ASP A 17 13.44 -27.23 -11.58
CA ASP A 17 12.55 -26.46 -10.69
C ASP A 17 12.06 -25.15 -11.34
N GLY A 18 12.38 -24.93 -12.62
CA GLY A 18 11.95 -23.75 -13.39
C GLY A 18 12.83 -22.51 -13.16
N LEU A 19 13.94 -22.61 -12.45
CA LEU A 19 14.88 -21.51 -12.24
C LEU A 19 15.82 -21.33 -13.44
N GLU A 20 16.10 -20.09 -13.83
CA GLU A 20 17.06 -19.79 -14.90
C GLU A 20 18.48 -20.16 -14.49
N ILE A 21 19.24 -20.77 -15.40
CA ILE A 21 20.65 -21.13 -15.18
C ILE A 21 21.53 -20.11 -15.88
N PHE A 22 22.42 -19.47 -15.11
CA PHE A 22 23.39 -18.51 -15.60
C PHE A 22 24.81 -19.02 -15.39
N ARG A 23 25.64 -18.95 -16.43
CA ARG A 23 27.08 -19.14 -16.34
C ARG A 23 27.74 -17.78 -16.19
N VAL A 24 28.41 -17.58 -15.07
CA VAL A 24 29.10 -16.33 -14.71
C VAL A 24 30.62 -16.59 -14.82
N ARG A 25 31.33 -15.77 -15.61
CA ARG A 25 32.78 -15.77 -15.71
C ARG A 25 33.32 -14.39 -15.34
N VAL A 26 34.19 -14.34 -14.35
CA VAL A 26 34.83 -13.10 -13.89
C VAL A 26 36.32 -13.19 -14.02
N GLU A 27 36.92 -12.10 -14.49
CA GLU A 27 38.36 -11.94 -14.62
C GLU A 27 38.79 -10.69 -13.84
N ALA A 28 39.84 -10.82 -13.03
CA ALA A 28 40.39 -9.72 -12.25
C ALA A 28 41.92 -9.77 -12.23
N GLY A 29 42.56 -8.63 -11.98
CA GLY A 29 44.01 -8.48 -11.92
C GLY A 29 44.61 -7.72 -13.10
N THR A 30 45.92 -7.49 -13.03
CA THR A 30 46.70 -6.81 -14.08
C THR A 30 47.03 -7.77 -15.22
N ARG A 31 47.60 -7.22 -16.33
CA ARG A 31 47.98 -8.00 -17.49
C ARG A 31 48.99 -9.13 -17.17
N GLU A 32 49.77 -8.96 -16.10
CA GLU A 32 50.81 -9.92 -15.65
C GLU A 32 50.29 -10.91 -14.58
N LYS A 33 49.22 -10.55 -13.83
CA LYS A 33 48.62 -11.40 -12.80
C LYS A 33 47.10 -11.42 -12.96
N ARG A 34 46.62 -12.14 -13.97
CA ARG A 34 45.21 -12.27 -14.28
C ARG A 34 44.65 -13.55 -13.67
N ALA A 35 43.63 -13.39 -12.80
CA ALA A 35 42.90 -14.52 -12.27
C ALA A 35 41.51 -14.58 -12.92
N THR A 36 41.03 -15.80 -13.20
CA THR A 36 39.68 -16.04 -13.77
C THR A 36 38.95 -17.01 -12.89
N LYS A 37 37.70 -16.70 -12.53
CA LYS A 37 36.81 -17.61 -11.79
C LYS A 37 35.48 -17.77 -12.55
N ARG A 38 34.90 -18.96 -12.46
CA ARG A 38 33.61 -19.28 -13.10
C ARG A 38 32.68 -19.90 -12.06
N VAL A 39 31.39 -19.59 -12.15
CA VAL A 39 30.37 -20.18 -11.33
C VAL A 39 29.05 -20.32 -12.12
N THR A 40 28.28 -21.33 -11.81
CA THR A 40 26.92 -21.51 -12.32
C THR A 40 25.95 -21.08 -11.24
N ILE A 41 24.97 -20.25 -11.59
CA ILE A 41 23.96 -19.73 -10.69
C ILE A 41 22.58 -20.17 -11.19
N HIS A 42 21.80 -20.75 -10.31
CA HIS A 42 20.38 -21.03 -10.51
C HIS A 42 19.56 -19.93 -9.81
N GLY A 43 18.76 -19.19 -10.56
CA GLY A 43 17.99 -18.06 -10.01
C GLY A 43 17.73 -16.97 -11.04
N THR A 44 17.70 -15.72 -10.60
CA THR A 44 17.43 -14.57 -11.44
C THR A 44 18.70 -13.95 -12.02
N MET A 45 18.56 -13.10 -13.05
CA MET A 45 19.68 -12.27 -13.55
C MET A 45 20.32 -11.42 -12.43
N ARG A 46 19.55 -11.03 -11.42
CA ARG A 46 20.03 -10.30 -10.23
C ARG A 46 21.00 -11.15 -9.41
N ASP A 47 20.68 -12.41 -9.22
CA ASP A 47 21.54 -13.35 -8.47
C ASP A 47 22.83 -13.61 -9.21
N ALA A 48 22.78 -13.74 -10.56
CA ALA A 48 23.94 -13.86 -11.40
C ALA A 48 24.84 -12.60 -11.36
N GLN A 49 24.25 -11.40 -11.35
CA GLN A 49 24.99 -10.14 -11.20
C GLN A 49 25.63 -10.00 -9.81
N ALA A 50 24.91 -10.41 -8.75
CA ALA A 50 25.45 -10.44 -7.40
C ALA A 50 26.65 -11.40 -7.30
N ALA A 51 26.51 -12.61 -7.84
CA ALA A 51 27.58 -13.59 -7.87
C ALA A 51 28.82 -13.09 -8.67
N ALA A 52 28.62 -12.45 -9.83
CA ALA A 52 29.69 -11.84 -10.60
C ALA A 52 30.46 -10.79 -9.77
N SER A 53 29.72 -9.94 -9.08
CA SER A 53 30.30 -8.89 -8.24
C SER A 53 31.06 -9.44 -7.04
N MET A 54 30.52 -10.47 -6.38
CA MET A 54 31.19 -11.17 -5.27
C MET A 54 32.49 -11.83 -5.72
N LEU A 55 32.47 -12.55 -6.84
CA LEU A 55 33.68 -13.19 -7.41
C LEU A 55 34.75 -12.17 -7.80
N TYR A 56 34.33 -11.03 -8.35
CA TYR A 56 35.27 -9.97 -8.70
C TYR A 56 35.95 -9.38 -7.46
N ILE A 57 35.21 -9.15 -6.40
CA ILE A 57 35.74 -8.68 -5.13
C ILE A 57 36.69 -9.70 -4.50
N GLU A 58 36.31 -10.98 -4.50
CA GLU A 58 37.15 -12.07 -3.97
C GLU A 58 38.48 -12.20 -4.73
N LEU A 59 38.45 -12.15 -6.07
CA LEU A 59 39.65 -12.18 -6.90
C LEU A 59 40.55 -10.98 -6.67
N ASN A 60 40.03 -9.79 -6.47
CA ASN A 60 40.80 -8.59 -6.20
C ASN A 60 41.28 -8.49 -4.75
N SER A 61 40.60 -9.02 -3.77
CA SER A 61 41.05 -9.00 -2.36
C SER A 61 42.25 -9.89 -2.09
N SER A 62 42.50 -10.86 -2.95
CA SER A 62 43.72 -11.70 -2.89
C SER A 62 44.99 -11.01 -3.40
N ILE A 63 44.86 -9.78 -3.93
CA ILE A 63 45.95 -9.04 -4.58
C ILE A 63 46.40 -7.87 -3.71
N SER A 64 47.02 -8.13 -2.57
CA SER A 64 47.70 -7.17 -1.70
C SER A 64 46.87 -6.51 -0.57
N GLU A 65 47.31 -6.69 0.68
CA GLU A 65 46.73 -6.12 1.91
C GLU A 65 46.79 -4.58 2.03
N ARG A 66 47.36 -3.87 1.06
CA ARG A 66 47.57 -2.42 1.07
C ARG A 66 46.80 -1.61 0.05
N ASP A 67 46.22 -2.24 -0.97
CA ASP A 67 45.48 -1.53 -2.02
C ASP A 67 44.00 -1.76 -1.88
N ILE A 68 43.25 -0.69 -1.71
CA ILE A 68 41.79 -0.74 -1.71
C ILE A 68 41.31 -1.23 -3.07
N PRO A 69 40.50 -2.29 -3.17
CA PRO A 69 40.06 -2.84 -4.44
C PRO A 69 39.36 -1.82 -5.32
N GLU A 70 39.77 -1.69 -6.57
CA GLU A 70 39.08 -0.85 -7.55
C GLU A 70 37.83 -1.56 -8.06
N ILE A 71 36.70 -1.34 -7.38
CA ILE A 71 35.41 -1.88 -7.78
C ILE A 71 34.44 -0.75 -8.12
N THR A 72 33.53 -1.02 -9.05
CA THR A 72 32.50 -0.04 -9.39
C THR A 72 31.41 0.02 -8.29
N LEU A 73 30.65 1.11 -8.28
CA LEU A 73 29.53 1.25 -7.36
C LEU A 73 28.48 0.15 -7.57
N ASN A 74 28.23 -0.28 -8.83
CA ASN A 74 27.35 -1.41 -9.14
C ASN A 74 27.87 -2.72 -8.53
N GLN A 75 29.16 -3.00 -8.68
CA GLN A 75 29.80 -4.20 -8.11
C GLN A 75 29.67 -4.22 -6.60
N TYR A 76 29.95 -3.09 -5.94
CA TYR A 76 29.81 -2.97 -4.49
C TYR A 76 28.34 -3.13 -4.06
N PHE A 77 27.43 -2.42 -4.73
CA PHE A 77 26.01 -2.43 -4.37
C PHE A 77 25.41 -3.85 -4.41
N TYR A 78 25.56 -4.55 -5.54
CA TYR A 78 24.99 -5.89 -5.68
C TYR A 78 25.81 -6.98 -5.00
N GLY A 79 27.13 -6.85 -4.98
CA GLY A 79 28.03 -7.89 -4.47
C GLY A 79 28.30 -7.82 -2.96
N ARG A 80 28.09 -6.69 -2.32
CA ARG A 80 28.37 -6.51 -0.88
C ARG A 80 27.23 -5.87 -0.12
N PHE A 81 26.74 -4.72 -0.59
CA PHE A 81 25.76 -3.93 0.17
C PHE A 81 24.44 -4.69 0.34
N ILE A 82 23.86 -5.21 -0.73
CA ILE A 82 22.60 -5.96 -0.66
C ILE A 82 22.75 -7.27 0.13
N PRO A 83 23.74 -8.16 -0.14
CA PRO A 83 23.93 -9.36 0.65
C PRO A 83 24.16 -9.09 2.15
N ALA A 84 24.81 -7.97 2.49
CA ALA A 84 25.01 -7.58 3.87
C ALA A 84 23.69 -7.20 4.57
N LEU A 85 22.79 -6.49 3.87
CA LEU A 85 21.46 -6.17 4.41
C LEU A 85 20.61 -7.43 4.60
N GLU A 86 20.70 -8.39 3.70
CA GLU A 86 20.03 -9.70 3.82
C GLU A 86 20.54 -10.45 5.05
N LYS A 87 21.86 -10.51 5.23
CA LYS A 87 22.50 -11.13 6.40
C LYS A 87 22.13 -10.44 7.72
N GLU A 88 21.92 -9.13 7.70
CA GLU A 88 21.45 -8.36 8.86
C GLU A 88 19.95 -8.55 9.14
N GLY A 89 19.25 -9.37 8.38
CA GLY A 89 17.81 -9.60 8.54
C GLY A 89 16.94 -8.38 8.22
N LYS A 90 17.40 -7.48 7.33
CA LYS A 90 16.55 -6.38 6.87
C LYS A 90 15.37 -6.91 6.07
N THR A 91 14.20 -6.31 6.24
CA THR A 91 12.99 -6.72 5.53
C THR A 91 13.13 -6.53 4.01
N ASN A 92 12.49 -7.40 3.23
CA ASN A 92 12.50 -7.31 1.76
C ASN A 92 12.01 -5.95 1.27
N SER A 93 11.00 -5.37 1.91
CA SER A 93 10.52 -4.01 1.60
C SER A 93 11.59 -2.93 1.81
N THR A 94 12.48 -3.08 2.80
CA THR A 94 13.61 -2.16 3.01
C THR A 94 14.66 -2.33 1.91
N ILE A 95 15.03 -3.56 1.60
CA ILE A 95 16.01 -3.88 0.55
C ILE A 95 15.49 -3.38 -0.81
N ASP A 96 14.23 -3.65 -1.10
CA ASP A 96 13.57 -3.24 -2.34
C ASP A 96 13.50 -1.70 -2.49
N GLY A 97 13.30 -0.99 -1.38
CA GLY A 97 13.39 0.47 -1.34
C GLY A 97 14.77 1.00 -1.75
N TYR A 98 15.85 0.37 -1.27
CA TYR A 98 17.22 0.69 -1.71
C TYR A 98 17.43 0.36 -3.19
N VAL A 99 17.00 -0.84 -3.63
CA VAL A 99 17.17 -1.30 -5.01
C VAL A 99 16.41 -0.41 -5.99
N LYS A 100 15.13 -0.09 -5.71
CA LYS A 100 14.30 0.78 -6.56
C LYS A 100 14.92 2.18 -6.71
N ASN A 101 15.38 2.78 -5.61
CA ASN A 101 16.00 4.11 -5.65
C ASN A 101 17.37 4.06 -6.35
N TYR A 102 18.20 3.07 -6.04
CA TYR A 102 19.50 2.86 -6.66
C TYR A 102 19.39 2.71 -8.18
N ARG A 103 18.54 1.80 -8.66
CA ARG A 103 18.32 1.56 -10.09
C ARG A 103 17.81 2.78 -10.83
N LYS A 104 16.91 3.55 -10.19
CA LYS A 104 16.26 4.70 -10.84
C LYS A 104 17.20 5.89 -10.96
N TRP A 105 17.98 6.18 -9.93
CA TRP A 105 18.73 7.44 -9.83
C TRP A 105 20.25 7.27 -9.82
N ILE A 106 20.77 6.26 -9.12
CA ILE A 106 22.20 6.14 -8.84
C ILE A 106 22.92 5.34 -9.91
N SER A 107 22.44 4.12 -10.20
CA SER A 107 23.07 3.22 -11.15
C SER A 107 23.26 3.82 -12.55
N PRO A 108 22.26 4.50 -13.16
CA PRO A 108 22.44 5.07 -14.51
C PRO A 108 23.52 6.14 -14.60
N ASN A 109 23.80 6.84 -13.52
CA ASN A 109 24.73 7.98 -13.50
C ASN A 109 26.09 7.62 -12.91
N HIS A 110 26.12 6.81 -11.85
CA HIS A 110 27.32 6.53 -11.07
C HIS A 110 27.63 5.02 -10.94
N GLY A 111 26.77 4.14 -11.42
CA GLY A 111 26.91 2.71 -11.23
C GLY A 111 28.23 2.12 -11.75
N GLU A 112 28.69 2.57 -12.89
CA GLU A 112 29.95 2.12 -13.52
C GLU A 112 31.19 2.90 -13.04
N ARG A 113 31.03 3.90 -12.18
CA ARG A 113 32.17 4.61 -11.61
C ARG A 113 32.84 3.77 -10.54
N VAL A 114 34.18 3.78 -10.54
CA VAL A 114 34.96 3.16 -9.46
C VAL A 114 34.67 3.90 -8.16
N LEU A 115 34.44 3.16 -7.09
CA LEU A 115 33.99 3.69 -5.80
C LEU A 115 34.98 4.71 -5.22
N LEU A 116 36.29 4.45 -5.38
CA LEU A 116 37.36 5.36 -4.96
C LEU A 116 37.38 6.70 -5.72
N ASN A 117 36.83 6.72 -6.93
CA ASN A 117 36.84 7.86 -7.84
C ASN A 117 35.47 8.60 -7.80
N LEU A 118 34.60 8.27 -6.85
CA LEU A 118 33.39 9.03 -6.63
C LEU A 118 33.75 10.39 -6.01
N ASP A 119 33.45 11.45 -6.75
CA ASP A 119 33.59 12.82 -6.28
C ASP A 119 32.34 13.28 -5.55
N GLU A 120 32.55 14.00 -4.43
CA GLU A 120 31.49 14.51 -3.59
C GLU A 120 30.57 15.48 -4.33
N THR A 121 31.14 16.34 -5.18
CA THR A 121 30.36 17.31 -5.96
C THR A 121 29.41 16.62 -6.93
N ASN A 122 29.86 15.56 -7.60
CA ASN A 122 29.04 14.78 -8.51
C ASN A 122 27.89 14.05 -7.76
N VAL A 123 28.17 13.52 -6.56
CA VAL A 123 27.16 12.87 -5.73
C VAL A 123 26.11 13.89 -5.25
N ARG A 124 26.54 15.08 -4.82
CA ARG A 124 25.65 16.19 -4.42
C ARG A 124 24.75 16.62 -5.57
N ASN A 125 25.31 16.85 -6.75
CA ASN A 125 24.57 17.26 -7.93
C ASN A 125 23.52 16.22 -8.31
N LEU A 126 23.85 14.93 -8.28
CA LEU A 126 22.89 13.87 -8.59
C LEU A 126 21.75 13.82 -7.57
N ILE A 127 22.06 13.99 -6.29
CA ILE A 127 21.02 14.00 -5.24
C ILE A 127 20.06 15.16 -5.47
N GLU A 128 20.57 16.35 -5.77
CA GLU A 128 19.76 17.54 -6.02
C GLU A 128 18.89 17.44 -7.28
N GLN A 129 19.42 16.83 -8.33
CA GLN A 129 18.72 16.62 -9.60
C GLN A 129 17.72 15.46 -9.55
N SER A 130 17.83 14.55 -8.58
CA SER A 130 16.93 13.41 -8.46
C SER A 130 15.50 13.86 -8.11
N GLY A 131 14.49 13.18 -8.67
CA GLY A 131 13.08 13.43 -8.34
C GLY A 131 12.72 13.08 -6.87
N THR A 132 13.64 12.43 -6.14
CA THR A 132 13.48 12.05 -4.73
C THR A 132 14.74 12.32 -3.91
N PRO A 133 15.17 13.60 -3.76
CA PRO A 133 16.47 13.93 -3.17
C PRO A 133 16.72 13.31 -1.81
N ARG A 134 15.71 13.32 -0.93
CA ARG A 134 15.81 12.75 0.42
C ARG A 134 16.08 11.25 0.42
N ASN A 135 15.38 10.51 -0.44
CA ASN A 135 15.58 9.05 -0.54
C ASN A 135 16.92 8.73 -1.20
N THR A 136 17.30 9.49 -2.22
CA THR A 136 18.58 9.33 -2.91
C THR A 136 19.75 9.60 -1.96
N LEU A 137 19.67 10.67 -1.17
CA LEU A 137 20.65 10.98 -0.12
C LEU A 137 20.74 9.85 0.92
N ARG A 138 19.59 9.35 1.40
CA ARG A 138 19.56 8.24 2.36
C ARG A 138 20.23 7.00 1.79
N THR A 139 19.95 6.67 0.53
CA THR A 139 20.54 5.52 -0.17
C THR A 139 22.05 5.69 -0.32
N TYR A 140 22.51 6.85 -0.77
CA TYR A 140 23.95 7.12 -0.86
C TYR A 140 24.65 7.04 0.49
N ARG A 141 24.09 7.67 1.53
CA ARG A 141 24.67 7.62 2.89
C ARG A 141 24.82 6.18 3.38
N ALA A 142 23.80 5.35 3.17
CA ALA A 142 23.84 3.95 3.57
C ALA A 142 24.94 3.18 2.84
N ILE A 143 25.02 3.33 1.52
CA ILE A 143 26.01 2.65 0.68
C ILE A 143 27.42 3.12 1.02
N LEU A 144 27.68 4.44 1.04
CA LEU A 144 29.01 5.01 1.23
C LEU A 144 29.55 4.80 2.65
N ASN A 145 28.69 4.92 3.67
CA ASN A 145 29.09 4.61 5.04
C ASN A 145 29.49 3.14 5.19
N ARG A 146 28.72 2.24 4.56
CA ARG A 146 29.05 0.82 4.56
C ARG A 146 30.31 0.52 3.78
N ALA A 147 30.47 1.11 2.60
CA ALA A 147 31.66 0.95 1.76
C ALA A 147 32.92 1.40 2.49
N LYS A 148 32.84 2.48 3.28
CA LYS A 148 33.95 2.90 4.13
C LYS A 148 34.21 1.88 5.25
N SER A 149 33.18 1.40 5.93
CA SER A 149 33.31 0.39 6.99
C SER A 149 33.91 -0.91 6.47
N ASP A 150 33.58 -1.29 5.24
CA ASP A 150 34.08 -2.48 4.58
C ASP A 150 35.49 -2.30 3.94
N GLY A 151 36.09 -1.12 4.07
CA GLY A 151 37.45 -0.81 3.57
C GLY A 151 37.54 -0.47 2.09
N PHE A 152 36.43 -0.22 1.38
CA PHE A 152 36.39 0.14 -0.04
C PHE A 152 36.45 1.66 -0.31
N MET A 153 36.52 2.48 0.73
CA MET A 153 36.70 3.93 0.63
C MET A 153 37.68 4.42 1.69
N ARG A 154 38.54 5.38 1.30
CA ARG A 154 39.56 5.96 2.22
C ARG A 154 38.91 6.91 3.23
N HIS A 155 37.99 7.75 2.78
CA HIS A 155 37.38 8.81 3.58
C HIS A 155 35.86 8.72 3.54
N LYS A 156 35.22 9.23 4.60
CA LYS A 156 33.78 9.43 4.62
C LYS A 156 33.46 10.66 3.76
N MET A 157 32.54 10.51 2.81
CA MET A 157 32.07 11.63 2.00
C MET A 157 31.17 12.54 2.86
N ASP A 158 31.41 13.84 2.83
CA ASP A 158 30.56 14.79 3.55
C ASP A 158 29.32 15.16 2.73
N LEU A 159 28.19 14.66 3.14
CA LEU A 159 26.88 14.94 2.55
C LEU A 159 25.98 15.76 3.50
N THR A 160 26.60 16.55 4.40
CA THR A 160 25.86 17.46 5.28
C THR A 160 25.22 18.60 4.50
N GLY A 161 24.19 19.21 5.06
CA GLY A 161 23.49 20.35 4.45
C GLY A 161 22.52 20.03 3.31
N LEU A 162 22.55 18.80 2.74
CA LEU A 162 21.61 18.39 1.69
C LEU A 162 20.19 18.16 2.22
N ASP A 163 20.03 17.76 3.48
CA ASP A 163 18.72 17.52 4.11
C ASP A 163 17.85 18.79 4.17
N ALA A 164 18.48 19.95 4.29
CA ALA A 164 17.78 21.24 4.37
C ALA A 164 17.12 21.66 3.03
N ARG A 165 17.56 21.10 1.91
CA ARG A 165 17.07 21.44 0.55
C ARG A 165 15.91 20.57 0.09
N ALA A 166 15.60 19.47 0.78
CA ALA A 166 14.43 18.67 0.49
C ALA A 166 13.16 19.49 0.80
N LYS A 167 12.48 20.01 -0.22
CA LYS A 167 11.18 20.67 -0.06
C LYS A 167 10.26 19.74 0.70
N LYS A 168 9.83 20.16 1.90
CA LYS A 168 8.77 19.45 2.62
C LYS A 168 7.53 19.45 1.71
N GLN A 169 7.17 18.28 1.18
CA GLN A 169 5.87 18.15 0.52
C GLN A 169 4.80 18.46 1.57
N LYS A 170 3.94 19.44 1.28
CA LYS A 170 2.77 19.69 2.12
C LYS A 170 1.94 18.39 2.16
N ARG A 171 1.75 17.85 3.36
CA ARG A 171 0.85 16.73 3.53
C ARG A 171 -0.57 17.22 3.23
N PRO A 172 -1.41 16.42 2.55
CA PRO A 172 -2.82 16.76 2.42
C PRO A 172 -3.42 16.98 3.80
N ALA A 173 -4.27 17.99 3.93
CA ALA A 173 -5.01 18.22 5.17
C ALA A 173 -5.87 16.97 5.51
N PRO A 174 -6.06 16.65 6.79
CA PRO A 174 -7.02 15.61 7.18
C PRO A 174 -8.43 15.98 6.68
N TRP A 175 -9.30 14.98 6.57
CA TRP A 175 -10.71 15.25 6.31
C TRP A 175 -11.38 15.85 7.55
N SER A 176 -12.30 16.79 7.31
CA SER A 176 -13.21 17.24 8.34
C SER A 176 -14.24 16.14 8.71
N PRO A 177 -14.94 16.25 9.86
CA PRO A 177 -16.02 15.33 10.19
C PRO A 177 -17.09 15.23 9.10
N LEU A 178 -17.43 16.35 8.48
CA LEU A 178 -18.40 16.42 7.39
C LEU A 178 -17.89 15.67 6.15
N GLU A 179 -16.65 15.90 5.72
CA GLU A 179 -16.05 15.18 4.59
C GLU A 179 -15.98 13.67 4.85
N LEU A 180 -15.71 13.27 6.10
CA LEU A 180 -15.67 11.87 6.51
C LEU A 180 -17.03 11.19 6.42
N LYS A 181 -18.11 11.88 6.88
CA LYS A 181 -19.50 11.41 6.74
C LYS A 181 -19.92 11.31 5.27
N GLN A 182 -19.65 12.35 4.48
CA GLN A 182 -19.93 12.37 3.05
C GLN A 182 -19.19 11.24 2.31
N ALA A 183 -17.95 10.95 2.69
CA ALA A 183 -17.21 9.84 2.11
C ALA A 183 -17.83 8.49 2.47
N ALA A 184 -18.30 8.30 3.72
CA ALA A 184 -18.95 7.07 4.12
C ALA A 184 -20.29 6.84 3.38
N ASP A 185 -21.04 7.89 3.13
CA ASP A 185 -22.30 7.80 2.37
C ASP A 185 -22.04 7.54 0.88
N ALA A 186 -21.05 8.21 0.30
CA ALA A 186 -20.74 8.08 -1.12
C ALA A 186 -20.10 6.75 -1.51
N LEU A 187 -19.35 6.12 -0.59
CA LEU A 187 -18.58 4.89 -0.86
C LEU A 187 -19.36 3.61 -0.52
N VAL A 188 -20.57 3.67 0.02
CA VAL A 188 -21.33 2.50 0.49
C VAL A 188 -21.48 1.39 -0.56
N ASP A 189 -21.62 1.75 -1.84
CA ASP A 189 -21.75 0.80 -2.95
C ASP A 189 -20.40 0.31 -3.51
N ASP A 190 -19.27 0.81 -2.99
CA ASP A 190 -17.92 0.38 -3.34
C ASP A 190 -17.31 -0.37 -2.16
N GLU A 191 -17.59 -1.66 -2.04
CA GLU A 191 -17.22 -2.50 -0.89
C GLU A 191 -15.75 -2.34 -0.48
N MET A 192 -14.83 -2.32 -1.46
CA MET A 192 -13.40 -2.22 -1.15
C MET A 192 -13.02 -0.85 -0.59
N ALA A 193 -13.50 0.23 -1.20
CA ALA A 193 -13.24 1.59 -0.72
C ALA A 193 -13.95 1.85 0.61
N TYR A 194 -15.18 1.35 0.75
CA TYR A 194 -15.95 1.48 1.98
C TYR A 194 -15.30 0.77 3.17
N LEU A 195 -14.89 -0.49 3.01
CA LEU A 195 -14.13 -1.22 4.03
C LEU A 195 -12.81 -0.53 4.36
N THR A 196 -12.12 0.03 3.34
CA THR A 196 -10.89 0.80 3.55
C THR A 196 -11.12 2.02 4.43
N LEU A 197 -12.21 2.74 4.20
CA LEU A 197 -12.60 3.88 5.03
C LEU A 197 -12.91 3.45 6.47
N LEU A 198 -13.76 2.44 6.63
CA LEU A 198 -14.24 2.00 7.95
C LEU A 198 -13.09 1.45 8.82
N VAL A 199 -12.25 0.55 8.27
CA VAL A 199 -11.07 0.03 8.99
C VAL A 199 -10.06 1.15 9.22
N GLY A 200 -9.83 2.02 8.23
CA GLY A 200 -8.89 3.15 8.32
C GLY A 200 -9.31 4.22 9.30
N SER A 201 -10.61 4.35 9.60
CA SER A 201 -11.15 5.27 10.58
C SER A 201 -10.64 5.03 12.01
N ALA A 202 -10.19 3.80 12.28
CA ALA A 202 -9.51 3.46 13.53
C ALA A 202 -8.08 4.02 13.64
N GLY A 203 -7.61 4.75 12.64
CA GLY A 203 -6.28 5.37 12.68
C GLY A 203 -5.11 4.43 12.38
N LEU A 204 -5.35 3.36 11.62
CA LEU A 204 -4.33 2.39 11.25
C LEU A 204 -3.43 2.90 10.12
N ARG A 205 -2.20 2.38 10.06
CA ARG A 205 -1.35 2.52 8.86
C ARG A 205 -1.92 1.67 7.72
N LYS A 206 -1.62 2.02 6.47
CA LYS A 206 -2.12 1.26 5.30
C LYS A 206 -1.80 -0.25 5.39
N GLU A 207 -0.60 -0.57 5.80
CA GLU A 207 -0.13 -1.94 5.94
C GLU A 207 -0.84 -2.70 7.10
N GLU A 208 -1.20 -2.00 8.17
CA GLU A 208 -2.01 -2.50 9.27
C GLU A 208 -3.47 -2.71 8.81
N ASN A 209 -4.05 -1.74 8.08
CA ASN A 209 -5.38 -1.89 7.46
C ASN A 209 -5.50 -3.17 6.64
N LEU A 210 -4.47 -3.50 5.87
CA LEU A 210 -4.43 -4.69 5.03
C LEU A 210 -4.26 -5.99 5.82
N ALA A 211 -3.85 -5.92 7.09
CA ALA A 211 -3.60 -7.09 7.93
C ALA A 211 -4.81 -7.50 8.77
N ILE A 212 -5.73 -6.58 9.08
CA ILE A 212 -6.87 -6.83 9.97
C ILE A 212 -7.73 -7.98 9.46
N THR A 213 -8.09 -8.86 10.38
CA THR A 213 -9.00 -9.99 10.18
C THR A 213 -10.26 -9.83 11.04
N PRO A 214 -11.35 -10.57 10.78
CA PRO A 214 -12.51 -10.56 11.66
C PRO A 214 -12.21 -11.04 13.09
N ALA A 215 -11.20 -11.89 13.29
CA ALA A 215 -10.76 -12.32 14.62
C ALA A 215 -10.14 -11.17 15.45
N ASP A 216 -9.68 -10.11 14.80
CA ASP A 216 -9.13 -8.92 15.46
C ASP A 216 -10.21 -7.94 15.93
N VAL A 217 -11.46 -8.18 15.61
CA VAL A 217 -12.58 -7.29 15.93
C VAL A 217 -13.15 -7.62 17.30
N GLN A 218 -13.11 -6.65 18.19
CA GLN A 218 -13.73 -6.74 19.52
C GLN A 218 -14.87 -5.73 19.64
N ILE A 219 -15.97 -6.13 20.26
CA ILE A 219 -17.14 -5.27 20.50
C ILE A 219 -17.21 -4.95 21.99
N LEU A 220 -16.99 -3.68 22.32
CA LEU A 220 -17.26 -3.16 23.66
C LEU A 220 -18.71 -2.77 23.77
N LYS A 221 -19.35 -3.16 24.88
CA LYS A 221 -20.73 -2.81 25.22
C LYS A 221 -20.74 -1.91 26.46
N MET A 222 -21.22 -0.70 26.31
CA MET A 222 -21.36 0.25 27.41
C MET A 222 -22.83 0.44 27.76
N PRO A 223 -23.28 0.08 28.98
CA PRO A 223 -24.62 0.42 29.44
C PRO A 223 -24.80 1.94 29.55
N THR A 224 -25.85 2.47 28.98
CA THR A 224 -26.24 3.89 29.10
C THR A 224 -27.70 3.99 29.57
N SER A 225 -28.11 5.18 29.93
CA SER A 225 -29.53 5.44 30.29
C SER A 225 -30.51 5.21 29.13
N GLN A 226 -30.03 5.20 27.90
CA GLN A 226 -30.80 4.99 26.67
C GLN A 226 -30.68 3.59 26.11
N GLY A 227 -30.00 2.66 26.79
CA GLY A 227 -29.72 1.31 26.32
C GLY A 227 -28.22 0.98 26.28
N VAL A 228 -27.84 0.01 25.47
CA VAL A 228 -26.44 -0.43 25.34
C VAL A 228 -25.81 0.19 24.08
N LYS A 229 -24.88 1.09 24.29
CA LYS A 229 -23.98 1.55 23.19
C LYS A 229 -22.92 0.51 22.89
N LYS A 230 -22.61 0.34 21.63
CA LYS A 230 -21.54 -0.54 21.16
C LYS A 230 -20.41 0.30 20.55
N TYR A 231 -19.18 -0.14 20.76
CA TYR A 231 -17.99 0.40 20.14
C TYR A 231 -17.14 -0.74 19.59
N VAL A 232 -16.44 -0.50 18.49
CA VAL A 232 -15.57 -1.50 17.86
C VAL A 232 -14.13 -1.16 18.11
N LEU A 233 -13.39 -2.12 18.65
CA LEU A 233 -11.93 -2.10 18.75
C LEU A 233 -11.32 -3.08 17.75
N LEU A 234 -10.20 -2.67 17.16
CA LEU A 234 -9.37 -3.51 16.30
C LEU A 234 -8.08 -3.83 17.05
N ASN A 235 -7.78 -5.12 17.20
CA ASN A 235 -6.52 -5.59 17.75
C ASN A 235 -5.44 -5.53 16.65
N VAL A 236 -4.54 -4.55 16.74
CA VAL A 236 -3.48 -4.31 15.75
C VAL A 236 -2.22 -5.01 16.20
N HIS A 237 -1.91 -6.17 15.63
CA HIS A 237 -0.73 -6.98 15.94
C HIS A 237 0.09 -7.38 14.70
N ALA A 238 -0.40 -7.05 13.52
CA ALA A 238 0.23 -7.43 12.26
C ALA A 238 0.19 -6.31 11.22
N ALA A 239 1.01 -6.44 10.21
CA ALA A 239 1.03 -5.60 9.02
C ALA A 239 1.23 -6.47 7.78
N TYR A 240 0.65 -6.07 6.65
CA TYR A 240 0.79 -6.76 5.38
C TYR A 240 1.49 -5.87 4.36
N THR A 241 2.50 -6.40 3.68
CA THR A 241 3.13 -5.77 2.52
C THR A 241 3.18 -6.76 1.35
N ASP A 242 3.23 -6.25 0.13
CA ASP A 242 3.25 -7.12 -1.06
C ASP A 242 4.56 -7.91 -1.15
N GLU A 243 5.66 -7.37 -0.62
CA GLU A 243 6.99 -7.98 -0.66
C GLU A 243 7.23 -9.03 0.44
N ASP A 244 6.70 -8.79 1.64
CA ASP A 244 6.97 -9.65 2.81
C ASP A 244 5.74 -10.47 3.24
N GLY A 245 4.55 -10.20 2.65
CA GLY A 245 3.30 -10.80 3.08
C GLY A 245 2.83 -10.30 4.45
N LEU A 246 2.13 -11.15 5.19
CA LEU A 246 1.71 -10.88 6.56
C LEU A 246 2.91 -11.05 7.50
N LYS A 247 3.16 -10.04 8.30
CA LYS A 247 4.22 -10.05 9.32
C LYS A 247 3.72 -9.46 10.63
N VAL A 248 4.16 -10.05 11.71
CA VAL A 248 3.93 -9.50 13.06
C VAL A 248 4.59 -8.12 13.16
N THR A 249 4.02 -7.22 13.93
CA THR A 249 4.61 -5.89 14.19
C THR A 249 6.02 -6.03 14.78
N LYS A 250 6.91 -5.07 14.44
CA LYS A 250 8.35 -5.15 14.75
C LYS A 250 8.68 -5.24 16.25
N THR A 251 7.77 -4.83 17.12
CA THR A 251 7.94 -4.84 18.58
C THR A 251 6.62 -5.23 19.23
N GLU A 252 6.67 -5.90 20.39
CA GLU A 252 5.47 -6.19 21.20
C GLU A 252 4.69 -4.93 21.56
N GLU A 253 5.40 -3.81 21.75
CA GLU A 253 4.83 -2.49 22.02
C GLU A 253 4.02 -1.90 20.84
N SER A 254 4.11 -2.49 19.66
CA SER A 254 3.28 -2.11 18.52
C SER A 254 1.90 -2.75 18.55
N ASN A 255 1.71 -3.77 19.41
CA ASN A 255 0.41 -4.38 19.64
C ASN A 255 -0.45 -3.40 20.42
N ARG A 256 -1.62 -3.12 19.91
CA ARG A 256 -2.53 -2.13 20.49
C ARG A 256 -3.96 -2.36 20.07
N HIS A 257 -4.86 -1.74 20.80
CA HIS A 257 -6.26 -1.63 20.43
C HIS A 257 -6.51 -0.27 19.77
N ALA A 258 -7.09 -0.27 18.59
CA ALA A 258 -7.45 0.92 17.84
C ALA A 258 -8.99 1.04 17.79
N LEU A 259 -9.52 2.20 18.15
CA LEU A 259 -10.96 2.46 18.16
C LEU A 259 -11.44 2.85 16.77
N VAL A 260 -12.36 2.08 16.20
CA VAL A 260 -13.15 2.52 15.03
C VAL A 260 -13.98 3.74 15.48
N LEU A 261 -13.98 4.80 14.68
CA LEU A 261 -14.75 6.00 15.05
C LEU A 261 -16.18 5.61 15.38
N PRO A 262 -16.72 6.05 16.55
CA PRO A 262 -18.04 5.64 17.05
C PRO A 262 -19.17 5.80 16.06
N GLU A 263 -19.18 6.88 15.30
CA GLU A 263 -20.11 7.16 14.18
C GLU A 263 -20.19 6.01 13.17
N PHE A 264 -19.11 5.24 13.01
CA PHE A 264 -19.03 4.15 12.03
C PHE A 264 -19.22 2.76 12.63
N THR A 265 -19.47 2.64 13.92
CA THR A 265 -19.62 1.33 14.58
C THR A 265 -20.62 0.42 13.88
N GLU A 266 -21.87 0.86 13.72
CA GLU A 266 -22.91 0.05 13.09
C GLU A 266 -22.65 -0.19 11.59
N ARG A 267 -22.11 0.82 10.90
CA ARG A 267 -21.68 0.70 9.49
C ARG A 267 -20.58 -0.35 9.32
N PHE A 268 -19.60 -0.34 10.23
CA PHE A 268 -18.51 -1.31 10.24
C PHE A 268 -19.02 -2.73 10.50
N LEU A 269 -19.87 -2.92 11.51
CA LEU A 269 -20.44 -4.23 11.85
C LEU A 269 -21.28 -4.80 10.70
N SER A 270 -22.10 -3.96 10.08
CA SER A 270 -22.91 -4.34 8.91
C SER A 270 -22.02 -4.72 7.69
N ALA A 271 -21.01 -3.91 7.40
CA ALA A 271 -20.09 -4.19 6.32
C ALA A 271 -19.25 -5.46 6.57
N LEU A 272 -18.84 -5.69 7.82
CA LEU A 272 -18.14 -6.90 8.23
C LEU A 272 -19.03 -8.14 8.07
N GLU A 273 -20.28 -8.08 8.51
CA GLU A 273 -21.27 -9.16 8.34
C GLU A 273 -21.43 -9.53 6.85
N ALA A 274 -21.50 -8.51 5.99
CA ALA A 274 -21.61 -8.71 4.56
C ALA A 274 -20.39 -9.43 3.94
N THR A 275 -19.23 -9.50 4.63
CA THR A 275 -18.06 -10.26 4.16
C THR A 275 -18.12 -11.75 4.49
N LYS A 276 -19.06 -12.20 5.32
CA LYS A 276 -19.21 -13.61 5.67
C LYS A 276 -19.44 -14.50 4.44
N PRO A 277 -18.98 -15.76 4.48
CA PRO A 277 -19.29 -16.74 3.45
C PRO A 277 -20.78 -17.05 3.40
N SER A 278 -21.29 -17.33 2.22
CA SER A 278 -22.62 -17.93 2.07
C SER A 278 -22.51 -19.44 2.07
N ILE A 279 -23.50 -20.11 2.67
CA ILE A 279 -23.58 -21.58 2.78
C ILE A 279 -24.89 -22.00 2.15
N GLU A 280 -24.84 -22.99 1.28
CA GLU A 280 -25.99 -23.51 0.54
C GLU A 280 -25.90 -25.04 0.49
N GLN A 281 -27.02 -25.70 0.75
CA GLN A 281 -27.09 -27.15 0.62
C GLN A 281 -27.22 -27.53 -0.86
N VAL A 282 -26.32 -28.39 -1.32
CA VAL A 282 -26.32 -28.98 -2.65
C VAL A 282 -26.31 -30.49 -2.48
N GLU A 283 -26.75 -31.26 -3.51
CA GLU A 283 -26.85 -32.71 -3.44
C GLU A 283 -25.65 -33.37 -2.73
N GLY A 284 -25.89 -33.89 -1.51
CA GLY A 284 -24.92 -34.63 -0.71
C GLY A 284 -23.80 -33.81 0.01
N CYS A 285 -23.78 -32.50 -0.15
CA CYS A 285 -22.77 -31.67 0.52
C CYS A 285 -23.27 -30.23 0.76
N TRP A 286 -22.48 -29.44 1.50
CA TRP A 286 -22.66 -28.01 1.69
C TRP A 286 -21.69 -27.24 0.79
N LEU A 287 -22.20 -26.34 -0.04
CA LEU A 287 -21.39 -25.45 -0.85
C LEU A 287 -21.14 -24.14 -0.09
N ILE A 288 -19.91 -23.93 0.34
CA ILE A 288 -19.46 -22.73 1.03
C ILE A 288 -18.81 -21.80 0.01
N ARG A 289 -19.30 -20.56 -0.11
CA ARG A 289 -18.72 -19.55 -1.00
C ARG A 289 -17.98 -18.49 -0.19
N HIS A 290 -16.67 -18.61 -0.18
CA HIS A 290 -15.80 -17.66 0.52
C HIS A 290 -15.53 -16.41 -0.32
N LYS A 291 -15.64 -15.23 0.29
CA LYS A 291 -15.21 -13.97 -0.31
C LYS A 291 -13.71 -13.80 -0.11
N THR A 292 -12.90 -13.98 -1.17
CA THR A 292 -11.43 -14.12 -1.04
C THR A 292 -10.62 -12.92 -1.48
N GLY A 293 -11.20 -11.95 -2.14
CA GLY A 293 -10.49 -10.77 -2.62
C GLY A 293 -11.30 -10.02 -3.66
N TRP A 294 -10.59 -9.25 -4.47
CA TRP A 294 -11.17 -8.52 -5.60
C TRP A 294 -10.31 -8.71 -6.83
N HIS A 295 -10.96 -8.73 -7.98
CA HIS A 295 -10.29 -8.66 -9.28
C HIS A 295 -10.81 -7.46 -10.06
N LYS A 296 -9.93 -6.91 -10.91
CA LYS A 296 -10.31 -5.83 -11.81
C LYS A 296 -11.12 -6.41 -12.96
N SER A 297 -12.34 -5.92 -13.13
CA SER A 297 -13.22 -6.28 -14.23
C SER A 297 -13.49 -5.05 -15.10
N ARG A 298 -13.78 -5.29 -16.37
CA ARG A 298 -14.12 -4.25 -17.33
C ARG A 298 -15.52 -4.51 -17.85
N LYS A 299 -16.50 -3.74 -17.33
CA LYS A 299 -17.89 -3.86 -17.73
C LYS A 299 -18.25 -2.89 -18.82
N ALA A 300 -19.04 -3.34 -19.79
CA ALA A 300 -19.64 -2.48 -20.78
C ALA A 300 -20.65 -1.54 -20.11
N LYS A 301 -20.52 -0.26 -20.36
CA LYS A 301 -21.47 0.75 -19.92
C LYS A 301 -22.44 1.06 -21.06
N TYR A 302 -23.71 1.17 -20.71
CA TYR A 302 -24.76 1.51 -21.67
C TYR A 302 -25.45 2.80 -21.27
N ARG A 303 -25.80 3.60 -22.24
CA ARG A 303 -26.70 4.74 -22.09
C ARG A 303 -28.07 4.31 -22.53
N ILE A 304 -29.09 4.61 -21.74
CA ILE A 304 -30.48 4.32 -22.05
C ILE A 304 -31.22 5.65 -22.10
N GLU A 305 -31.89 5.91 -23.23
CA GLU A 305 -32.80 7.03 -23.39
C GLU A 305 -34.20 6.52 -23.67
N THR A 306 -35.20 7.19 -23.10
CA THR A 306 -36.60 6.91 -23.35
C THR A 306 -37.09 7.90 -24.42
N VAL A 307 -37.70 7.39 -25.46
CA VAL A 307 -38.21 8.18 -26.60
C VAL A 307 -39.72 7.96 -26.67
N MET A 308 -40.48 9.03 -26.68
CA MET A 308 -41.91 9.02 -26.95
C MET A 308 -42.11 9.27 -28.46
N GLY A 309 -42.90 8.45 -29.12
CA GLY A 309 -43.17 8.55 -30.55
C GLY A 309 -43.19 7.17 -31.23
N ASN A 310 -42.95 7.16 -32.51
CA ASN A 310 -42.93 5.95 -33.29
C ASN A 310 -41.49 5.34 -33.40
N ARG A 311 -41.41 4.17 -34.03
CA ARG A 311 -40.14 3.47 -34.19
C ARG A 311 -39.10 4.28 -34.98
N LYS A 312 -39.52 5.17 -35.91
CA LYS A 312 -38.60 6.03 -36.69
C LYS A 312 -37.94 7.08 -35.78
N ASP A 313 -38.72 7.65 -34.83
CA ASP A 313 -38.21 8.62 -33.85
C ASP A 313 -37.14 7.96 -32.93
N ALA A 314 -37.43 6.76 -32.45
CA ALA A 314 -36.48 5.96 -31.66
C ALA A 314 -35.20 5.62 -32.47
N GLN A 315 -35.36 5.32 -33.77
CA GLN A 315 -34.24 5.03 -34.66
C GLN A 315 -33.35 6.25 -34.91
N ALA A 316 -33.95 7.44 -35.03
CA ALA A 316 -33.21 8.71 -35.19
C ALA A 316 -32.35 9.00 -33.92
N VAL A 317 -32.94 8.83 -32.73
CA VAL A 317 -32.21 8.98 -31.47
C VAL A 317 -31.09 7.92 -31.34
N ALA A 318 -31.36 6.70 -31.73
CA ALA A 318 -30.39 5.62 -31.73
C ALA A 318 -29.17 5.93 -32.60
N SER A 319 -29.42 6.42 -33.82
CA SER A 319 -28.38 6.80 -34.78
C SER A 319 -27.52 7.97 -34.27
N ARG A 320 -28.14 8.98 -33.66
CA ARG A 320 -27.43 10.11 -33.03
C ARG A 320 -26.53 9.63 -31.88
N LEU A 321 -27.06 8.86 -30.94
CA LEU A 321 -26.30 8.35 -29.81
C LEU A 321 -25.17 7.39 -30.22
N ALA A 322 -25.38 6.57 -31.25
CA ALA A 322 -24.33 5.72 -31.83
C ALA A 322 -23.20 6.54 -32.44
N ALA A 323 -23.51 7.62 -33.15
CA ALA A 323 -22.52 8.54 -33.72
C ALA A 323 -21.72 9.27 -32.65
N GLU A 324 -22.37 9.79 -31.61
CA GLU A 324 -21.71 10.39 -30.42
C GLU A 324 -20.76 9.44 -29.76
N THR A 325 -21.16 8.16 -29.55
CA THR A 325 -20.33 7.12 -28.96
C THR A 325 -19.15 6.72 -29.82
N ALA A 326 -19.37 6.59 -31.13
CA ALA A 326 -18.32 6.26 -32.09
C ALA A 326 -17.24 7.38 -32.14
N ALA A 327 -17.65 8.62 -32.12
CA ALA A 327 -16.75 9.77 -32.07
C ALA A 327 -15.90 9.80 -30.79
N LYS A 328 -16.51 9.47 -29.64
CA LYS A 328 -15.85 9.50 -28.34
C LYS A 328 -14.90 8.32 -28.08
N TYR A 329 -15.30 7.12 -28.49
CA TYR A 329 -14.58 5.89 -28.11
C TYR A 329 -13.92 5.17 -29.30
N LYS A 330 -14.06 5.69 -30.53
CA LYS A 330 -13.58 5.04 -31.77
C LYS A 330 -14.08 3.61 -31.93
N LEU A 331 -15.24 3.30 -31.39
CA LEU A 331 -15.86 1.98 -31.38
C LEU A 331 -17.27 2.12 -31.96
N GLY A 332 -17.60 1.29 -32.94
CA GLY A 332 -18.96 1.16 -33.43
C GLY A 332 -19.88 0.59 -32.34
N SER A 333 -21.09 1.11 -32.22
CA SER A 333 -22.12 0.56 -31.35
C SER A 333 -23.37 0.24 -32.15
N ASN A 334 -23.95 -0.95 -31.91
CA ASN A 334 -25.25 -1.30 -32.46
C ASN A 334 -26.32 -0.97 -31.40
N PRO A 335 -27.09 0.10 -31.59
CA PRO A 335 -28.17 0.46 -30.67
C PRO A 335 -29.23 -0.64 -30.61
N LYS A 336 -29.76 -0.90 -29.41
CA LYS A 336 -30.92 -1.78 -29.21
C LYS A 336 -32.14 -0.90 -28.94
N LEU A 337 -33.20 -1.16 -29.70
CA LEU A 337 -34.50 -0.52 -29.54
C LEU A 337 -35.47 -1.55 -28.93
N LYS A 338 -36.21 -1.15 -27.92
CA LYS A 338 -37.26 -1.96 -27.32
C LYS A 338 -38.47 -1.06 -27.04
N GLU A 339 -39.63 -1.44 -27.55
CA GLU A 339 -40.88 -0.84 -27.17
C GLU A 339 -41.28 -1.36 -25.80
N VAL A 340 -41.52 -0.45 -24.84
CA VAL A 340 -41.85 -0.76 -23.45
C VAL A 340 -43.32 -0.50 -23.14
N ALA A 341 -43.98 0.38 -23.92
CA ALA A 341 -45.41 0.62 -23.95
C ALA A 341 -45.77 1.22 -25.30
N ASP A 342 -47.07 1.32 -25.61
CA ASP A 342 -47.53 1.91 -26.86
C ASP A 342 -46.99 3.32 -27.06
N GLY A 343 -46.23 3.49 -28.15
CA GLY A 343 -45.55 4.78 -28.45
C GLY A 343 -44.40 5.15 -27.50
N ILE A 344 -43.94 4.27 -26.59
CA ILE A 344 -42.79 4.49 -25.69
C ILE A 344 -41.69 3.49 -25.99
N TRP A 345 -40.53 4.00 -26.39
CA TRP A 345 -39.37 3.22 -26.80
C TRP A 345 -38.19 3.46 -25.85
N THR A 346 -37.44 2.43 -25.53
CA THR A 346 -36.11 2.56 -24.94
C THR A 346 -35.04 2.30 -25.96
N VAL A 347 -34.09 3.23 -26.04
CA VAL A 347 -32.90 3.16 -26.88
C VAL A 347 -31.70 2.91 -25.99
N THR A 348 -31.07 1.73 -26.16
CA THR A 348 -29.86 1.35 -25.41
C THR A 348 -28.65 1.40 -26.34
N VAL A 349 -27.67 2.22 -26.01
CA VAL A 349 -26.44 2.37 -26.79
C VAL A 349 -25.24 2.11 -25.90
N PHE A 350 -24.27 1.39 -26.45
CA PHE A 350 -22.99 1.20 -25.78
C PHE A 350 -22.29 2.55 -25.55
N ASN A 351 -21.85 2.81 -24.33
CA ASN A 351 -21.22 4.07 -23.92
C ASN A 351 -19.85 3.85 -23.25
N GLY A 352 -19.05 2.97 -23.86
CA GLY A 352 -17.71 2.64 -23.38
C GLY A 352 -17.68 1.57 -22.32
N TYR A 353 -16.57 1.52 -21.59
CA TYR A 353 -16.35 0.55 -20.52
C TYR A 353 -16.10 1.29 -19.20
N VAL A 354 -16.46 0.63 -18.11
CA VAL A 354 -16.16 1.06 -16.75
C VAL A 354 -15.29 -0.03 -16.10
N ASP A 355 -14.15 0.36 -15.58
CA ASP A 355 -13.36 -0.53 -14.73
C ASP A 355 -14.06 -0.64 -13.37
N THR A 356 -14.34 -1.85 -12.95
CA THR A 356 -14.97 -2.18 -11.67
C THR A 356 -14.07 -3.13 -10.89
N MET A 357 -14.19 -3.10 -9.56
CA MET A 357 -13.60 -4.10 -8.71
C MET A 357 -14.70 -5.09 -8.32
N GLU A 358 -14.53 -6.34 -8.73
CA GLU A 358 -15.48 -7.41 -8.44
C GLU A 358 -14.95 -8.33 -7.36
N ARG A 359 -15.84 -8.75 -6.47
CA ARG A 359 -15.51 -9.68 -5.41
C ARG A 359 -15.15 -11.04 -5.97
N THR A 360 -14.00 -11.58 -5.59
CA THR A 360 -13.59 -12.94 -5.93
C THR A 360 -14.26 -13.91 -4.95
N ILE A 361 -14.92 -14.93 -5.50
CA ILE A 361 -15.59 -15.98 -4.74
C ILE A 361 -14.84 -17.29 -4.97
N ALA A 362 -14.45 -17.95 -3.89
CA ALA A 362 -13.90 -19.31 -3.94
C ALA A 362 -14.92 -20.29 -3.36
N PRO A 363 -15.48 -21.19 -4.17
CA PRO A 363 -16.38 -22.24 -3.70
C PRO A 363 -15.58 -23.37 -3.05
N GLU A 364 -16.15 -23.95 -2.00
CA GLU A 364 -15.61 -25.11 -1.29
C GLU A 364 -16.77 -26.08 -0.98
N ALA A 365 -16.60 -27.35 -1.28
CA ALA A 365 -17.54 -28.40 -0.92
C ALA A 365 -17.19 -28.96 0.46
N PHE A 366 -18.16 -29.06 1.36
CA PHE A 366 -18.01 -29.59 2.70
C PHE A 366 -19.00 -30.71 2.95
N ILE A 367 -18.51 -31.86 3.45
CA ILE A 367 -19.33 -33.03 3.80
C ILE A 367 -19.48 -33.06 5.32
N GLY A 368 -20.72 -33.03 5.79
CA GLY A 368 -21.02 -33.03 7.23
C GLY A 368 -22.38 -32.42 7.52
N THR A 369 -22.61 -32.03 8.78
CA THR A 369 -23.83 -31.33 9.17
C THR A 369 -23.78 -29.84 8.80
N GLU A 370 -24.93 -29.17 8.77
CA GLU A 370 -25.03 -27.73 8.59
C GLU A 370 -24.22 -26.96 9.64
N GLN A 371 -24.28 -27.43 10.88
CA GLN A 371 -23.54 -26.81 11.98
C GLN A 371 -22.02 -26.93 11.78
N ASP A 372 -21.53 -28.07 11.30
CA ASP A 372 -20.11 -28.27 11.01
C ASP A 372 -19.65 -27.43 9.84
N ALA A 373 -20.45 -27.36 8.77
CA ALA A 373 -20.18 -26.50 7.61
C ALA A 373 -20.12 -25.03 8.01
N THR A 374 -21.06 -24.59 8.85
CA THR A 374 -21.12 -23.21 9.36
C THR A 374 -19.91 -22.91 10.23
N ARG A 375 -19.55 -23.78 11.17
CA ARG A 375 -18.37 -23.62 12.03
C ARG A 375 -17.11 -23.54 11.19
N HIS A 376 -16.90 -24.43 10.26
CA HIS A 376 -15.76 -24.46 9.34
C HIS A 376 -15.67 -23.17 8.51
N ALA A 377 -16.79 -22.74 7.94
CA ALA A 377 -16.86 -21.52 7.14
C ALA A 377 -16.49 -20.26 7.96
N LEU A 378 -17.01 -20.14 9.18
CA LEU A 378 -16.74 -19.01 10.08
C LEU A 378 -15.31 -19.02 10.61
N GLU A 379 -14.74 -20.19 10.92
CA GLU A 379 -13.34 -20.31 11.35
C GLU A 379 -12.39 -19.84 10.24
N ARG A 380 -12.63 -20.26 8.99
CA ARG A 380 -11.83 -19.79 7.86
C ARG A 380 -12.02 -18.33 7.55
N TRP A 381 -13.23 -17.81 7.71
CA TRP A 381 -13.53 -16.39 7.54
C TRP A 381 -12.85 -15.54 8.62
N SER A 382 -12.91 -15.95 9.88
CA SER A 382 -12.35 -15.20 11.02
C SER A 382 -10.84 -14.93 10.87
N ASN A 383 -10.12 -15.85 10.26
CA ASN A 383 -8.67 -15.76 10.04
C ASN A 383 -8.27 -15.13 8.69
N ARG A 384 -9.25 -14.70 7.88
CA ARG A 384 -8.98 -14.09 6.58
C ARG A 384 -8.98 -12.59 6.68
N ARG A 385 -8.02 -11.92 6.05
CA ARG A 385 -7.96 -10.45 6.02
C ARG A 385 -9.26 -9.85 5.52
N ILE A 386 -9.76 -8.78 6.18
CA ILE A 386 -10.97 -8.04 5.75
C ILE A 386 -10.71 -7.40 4.38
N LEU A 387 -9.49 -6.91 4.14
CA LEU A 387 -9.02 -6.35 2.88
C LEU A 387 -7.97 -7.26 2.21
N PRO A 388 -8.36 -8.42 1.64
CA PRO A 388 -7.43 -9.38 1.04
C PRO A 388 -6.99 -8.94 -0.37
N CYS A 389 -6.27 -7.82 -0.46
CA CYS A 389 -5.73 -7.28 -1.70
C CYS A 389 -4.27 -6.83 -1.51
N ALA A 390 -3.59 -6.54 -2.62
CA ALA A 390 -2.27 -5.93 -2.63
C ALA A 390 -2.32 -4.44 -2.27
N GLY A 391 -1.26 -3.92 -1.67
CA GLY A 391 -1.18 -2.51 -1.25
C GLY A 391 -1.27 -1.51 -2.40
N GLU A 392 -0.73 -1.87 -3.57
CA GLU A 392 -0.85 -1.05 -4.78
C GLU A 392 -2.28 -1.09 -5.36
N THR A 393 -2.94 -2.25 -5.31
CA THR A 393 -4.35 -2.39 -5.70
C THR A 393 -5.25 -1.52 -4.83
N LEU A 394 -5.05 -1.57 -3.50
CA LEU A 394 -5.78 -0.73 -2.55
C LEU A 394 -5.61 0.75 -2.88
N ARG A 395 -4.35 1.20 -3.08
CA ARG A 395 -4.03 2.59 -3.38
C ARG A 395 -4.69 3.08 -4.66
N GLY A 396 -4.55 2.31 -5.74
CA GLY A 396 -5.09 2.70 -7.04
C GLY A 396 -6.62 2.70 -7.06
N HIS A 397 -7.26 1.75 -6.38
CA HIS A 397 -8.71 1.69 -6.27
C HIS A 397 -9.25 2.82 -5.39
N TRP A 398 -8.63 3.09 -4.25
CA TRP A 398 -8.97 4.20 -3.35
C TRP A 398 -8.98 5.54 -4.07
N GLU A 399 -7.91 5.87 -4.79
CA GLU A 399 -7.82 7.08 -5.59
C GLU A 399 -8.94 7.18 -6.65
N THR A 400 -9.21 6.06 -7.31
CA THR A 400 -10.24 5.98 -8.35
C THR A 400 -11.64 6.14 -7.76
N ALA A 401 -11.92 5.52 -6.62
CA ALA A 401 -13.20 5.62 -5.92
C ALA A 401 -13.47 7.06 -5.45
N LEU A 402 -12.51 7.70 -4.80
CA LEU A 402 -12.65 9.09 -4.36
C LEU A 402 -12.94 10.03 -5.55
N ARG A 403 -12.19 9.91 -6.63
CA ARG A 403 -12.38 10.72 -7.84
C ARG A 403 -13.76 10.47 -8.48
N LYS A 404 -14.21 9.22 -8.53
CA LYS A 404 -15.52 8.83 -9.08
C LYS A 404 -16.67 9.51 -8.35
N HIS A 405 -16.53 9.66 -7.03
CA HIS A 405 -17.55 10.27 -6.17
C HIS A 405 -17.34 11.77 -5.91
N GLY A 406 -16.36 12.40 -6.57
CA GLY A 406 -16.06 13.83 -6.39
C GLY A 406 -15.51 14.20 -5.01
N LEU A 407 -14.99 13.22 -4.30
CA LEU A 407 -14.41 13.41 -2.95
C LEU A 407 -12.98 13.95 -3.03
N ARG A 408 -12.62 14.83 -2.09
CA ARG A 408 -11.26 15.34 -1.97
C ARG A 408 -10.28 14.18 -1.71
N PHE A 409 -9.25 14.09 -2.54
CA PHE A 409 -8.27 13.02 -2.41
C PHE A 409 -7.41 13.18 -1.16
N ILE A 410 -7.35 12.13 -0.35
CA ILE A 410 -6.33 11.88 0.67
C ILE A 410 -5.77 10.47 0.48
N PRO A 411 -4.46 10.25 0.67
CA PRO A 411 -3.90 8.89 0.74
C PRO A 411 -4.52 8.07 1.88
N VAL A 412 -4.59 6.75 1.76
CA VAL A 412 -5.13 5.86 2.82
C VAL A 412 -4.47 6.14 4.19
N ASN A 413 -3.15 6.37 4.21
CA ASN A 413 -2.45 6.72 5.45
C ASN A 413 -2.92 8.04 6.10
N ASN A 414 -3.59 8.92 5.35
CA ASN A 414 -4.14 10.16 5.91
C ASN A 414 -5.45 9.96 6.67
N LEU A 415 -6.13 8.81 6.53
CA LEU A 415 -7.24 8.42 7.40
C LEU A 415 -6.79 8.37 8.86
N ARG A 416 -5.55 7.92 9.10
CA ARG A 416 -4.94 7.97 10.43
C ARG A 416 -4.79 9.40 10.95
N HIS A 417 -4.31 10.35 10.12
CA HIS A 417 -4.23 11.75 10.52
C HIS A 417 -5.61 12.37 10.74
N THR A 418 -6.61 11.94 9.96
CA THR A 418 -8.02 12.32 10.16
C THR A 418 -8.52 11.85 11.52
N SER A 419 -8.31 10.57 11.86
CA SER A 419 -8.69 10.00 13.17
C SER A 419 -7.99 10.73 14.33
N GLU A 420 -6.66 10.92 14.23
CA GLU A 420 -5.85 11.63 15.24
C GLU A 420 -6.37 13.07 15.47
N THR A 421 -6.60 13.81 14.38
CA THR A 421 -7.09 15.19 14.45
C THR A 421 -8.48 15.27 15.04
N LEU A 422 -9.35 14.34 14.67
CA LEU A 422 -10.72 14.28 15.17
C LEU A 422 -10.76 13.94 16.68
N MET A 423 -9.98 12.95 17.12
CA MET A 423 -9.85 12.62 18.54
C MET A 423 -9.30 13.79 19.35
N ALA A 424 -8.29 14.50 18.81
CA ALA A 424 -7.75 15.68 19.48
C ALA A 424 -8.78 16.81 19.58
N ALA A 425 -9.54 17.09 18.53
CA ALA A 425 -10.61 18.08 18.51
C ALA A 425 -11.75 17.73 19.47
N SER A 426 -12.01 16.42 19.67
CA SER A 426 -12.99 15.92 20.65
C SER A 426 -12.53 16.00 22.10
N GLY A 427 -11.30 16.46 22.37
CA GLY A 427 -10.75 16.56 23.73
C GLY A 427 -10.24 15.24 24.31
N VAL A 428 -9.96 14.25 23.47
CA VAL A 428 -9.28 13.01 23.89
C VAL A 428 -7.84 13.35 24.26
N SER A 429 -7.34 12.79 25.37
CA SER A 429 -6.00 13.08 25.85
C SER A 429 -4.90 12.63 24.84
N THR A 430 -3.86 13.44 24.69
CA THR A 430 -2.74 13.10 23.81
C THR A 430 -2.10 11.72 24.11
N PRO A 431 -1.91 11.33 25.37
CA PRO A 431 -1.41 9.99 25.69
C PRO A 431 -2.37 8.87 25.18
N THR A 432 -3.68 9.01 25.36
CA THR A 432 -4.67 8.06 24.87
C THR A 432 -4.62 7.94 23.35
N ILE A 433 -4.58 9.08 22.63
CA ILE A 433 -4.42 9.10 21.17
C ILE A 433 -3.12 8.40 20.76
N SER A 434 -1.99 8.73 21.41
CA SER A 434 -0.68 8.16 21.09
C SER A 434 -0.67 6.64 21.27
N SER A 435 -1.29 6.13 22.33
CA SER A 435 -1.39 4.70 22.58
C SER A 435 -2.26 3.99 21.54
N MET A 436 -3.46 4.50 21.25
CA MET A 436 -4.37 3.93 20.23
C MET A 436 -3.74 3.95 18.83
N HIS A 437 -2.91 4.94 18.52
CA HIS A 437 -2.25 5.06 17.21
C HIS A 437 -0.84 4.43 17.18
N GLY A 438 -0.25 4.05 18.31
CA GLY A 438 1.08 3.44 18.38
C GLY A 438 2.20 4.42 17.96
N HIS A 439 2.25 5.60 18.60
CA HIS A 439 3.32 6.58 18.44
C HIS A 439 4.46 6.25 19.39
N THR A 440 5.68 6.11 18.87
CA THR A 440 6.87 5.74 19.65
C THR A 440 7.56 6.92 20.33
N GLN A 441 7.19 8.15 20.03
CA GLN A 441 7.90 9.36 20.52
C GLN A 441 7.59 9.72 21.98
N PHE A 442 6.55 9.15 22.59
CA PHE A 442 6.20 9.35 24.01
C PHE A 442 6.81 8.28 24.92
N LYS A 443 7.86 7.58 24.47
CA LYS A 443 8.35 6.32 25.04
C LYS A 443 9.07 6.43 26.38
N THR A 444 9.51 7.60 26.83
CA THR A 444 10.46 7.62 27.95
C THR A 444 9.85 7.82 29.34
N ASP A 445 8.73 8.52 29.47
CA ASP A 445 8.21 8.83 30.81
C ASP A 445 6.75 8.45 31.09
N PHE A 446 5.96 8.12 30.07
CA PHE A 446 4.51 7.86 30.20
C PHE A 446 4.09 6.42 29.99
N GLN A 447 4.93 5.57 29.41
CA GLN A 447 4.55 4.18 29.07
C GLN A 447 4.29 3.30 30.31
N HIS A 448 4.88 3.63 31.45
CA HIS A 448 4.62 2.95 32.74
C HIS A 448 3.33 3.42 33.42
N TYR A 449 2.65 4.46 32.92
CA TYR A 449 1.45 5.04 33.58
C TYR A 449 0.15 4.82 32.82
N ILE A 450 0.18 4.36 31.56
CA ILE A 450 -1.04 4.20 30.76
C ILE A 450 -1.08 2.81 30.15
N ASP A 451 -1.44 1.84 30.95
CA ASP A 451 -2.21 0.73 30.43
C ASP A 451 -3.52 1.32 29.92
N LEU A 452 -3.78 1.23 28.59
CA LEU A 452 -5.06 1.59 28.02
C LEU A 452 -6.12 0.68 28.65
N ASN A 453 -6.67 1.15 29.77
CA ASN A 453 -7.77 0.46 30.41
C ASN A 453 -9.06 0.73 29.60
N VAL A 454 -10.03 -0.14 29.76
CA VAL A 454 -11.32 -0.04 29.08
C VAL A 454 -12.00 1.31 29.33
N GLU A 455 -11.80 1.92 30.50
CA GLU A 455 -12.35 3.21 30.87
C GLU A 455 -11.80 4.35 30.01
N ALA A 456 -10.49 4.40 29.75
CA ALA A 456 -9.89 5.40 28.88
C ALA A 456 -10.37 5.28 27.42
N ILE A 457 -10.62 4.05 26.98
CA ILE A 457 -11.17 3.78 25.63
C ILE A 457 -12.62 4.25 25.54
N LEU A 458 -13.43 3.94 26.55
CA LEU A 458 -14.84 4.34 26.62
C LEU A 458 -14.99 5.86 26.75
N ASP A 459 -14.15 6.53 27.56
CA ASP A 459 -14.10 8.00 27.66
C ASP A 459 -13.74 8.63 26.31
N ALA A 460 -12.74 8.08 25.61
CA ALA A 460 -12.37 8.55 24.28
C ALA A 460 -13.52 8.35 23.27
N ALA A 461 -14.20 7.21 23.31
CA ALA A 461 -15.32 6.91 22.43
C ALA A 461 -16.50 7.87 22.66
N ASP A 462 -16.84 8.14 23.92
CA ASP A 462 -17.94 9.04 24.27
C ASP A 462 -17.64 10.50 23.88
N LYS A 463 -16.42 10.96 24.08
CA LYS A 463 -15.98 12.29 23.64
C LYS A 463 -16.07 12.46 22.12
N VAL A 464 -15.60 11.45 21.36
CA VAL A 464 -15.66 11.48 19.89
C VAL A 464 -17.12 11.44 19.43
N ASP A 465 -17.94 10.58 20.00
CA ASP A 465 -19.36 10.46 19.65
C ASP A 465 -20.12 11.78 19.90
N THR A 466 -19.92 12.38 21.07
CA THR A 466 -20.47 13.68 21.42
C THR A 466 -20.05 14.79 20.48
N PHE A 467 -18.74 14.85 20.14
CA PHE A 467 -18.22 15.84 19.22
C PHE A 467 -18.79 15.65 17.80
N MET A 468 -18.85 14.41 17.30
CA MET A 468 -19.40 14.12 15.97
C MET A 468 -20.89 14.39 15.84
N ALA A 469 -21.62 14.39 16.95
CA ALA A 469 -23.05 14.77 17.01
C ALA A 469 -23.25 16.29 17.14
N SER A 470 -22.22 17.06 17.46
CA SER A 470 -22.30 18.50 17.67
C SER A 470 -22.27 19.31 16.37
N ASP A 471 -22.75 20.54 16.40
CA ASP A 471 -22.68 21.50 15.29
C ASP A 471 -21.20 21.83 14.92
N MET A 472 -20.25 21.69 15.85
CA MET A 472 -18.83 21.88 15.59
C MET A 472 -18.27 20.87 14.59
N ALA A 473 -18.88 19.70 14.46
CA ALA A 473 -18.47 18.69 13.48
C ALA A 473 -18.77 19.08 12.03
N SER A 474 -19.60 20.10 11.81
CA SER A 474 -19.89 20.66 10.47
C SER A 474 -18.84 21.68 10.00
N GLY A 475 -17.95 22.14 10.89
CA GLY A 475 -16.90 23.11 10.58
C GLY A 475 -15.67 22.52 9.91
N ASP A 476 -14.90 23.37 9.21
CA ASP A 476 -13.55 23.03 8.73
C ASP A 476 -12.57 23.06 9.92
N PHE A 477 -11.67 22.05 10.02
CA PHE A 477 -10.59 22.03 11.02
C PHE A 477 -9.44 22.99 10.68
N THR A 478 -9.67 24.03 9.92
CA THR A 478 -8.67 25.05 9.65
C THR A 478 -8.69 26.13 10.72
N LEU A 479 -7.53 26.59 11.16
CA LEU A 479 -7.43 27.67 12.12
C LEU A 479 -8.17 28.93 11.63
N GLU A 480 -8.21 29.12 10.32
CA GLU A 480 -8.88 30.24 9.65
C GLU A 480 -10.41 30.26 9.84
N SER A 481 -11.04 29.08 10.04
CA SER A 481 -12.48 28.99 10.30
C SER A 481 -12.88 29.32 11.75
N TYR A 482 -11.90 29.34 12.67
CA TYR A 482 -12.12 29.66 14.07
C TYR A 482 -11.53 31.01 14.52
N VAL A 483 -10.83 31.70 13.64
CA VAL A 483 -10.31 33.05 13.94
C VAL A 483 -11.26 34.09 13.38
N GLU A 484 -11.90 34.88 14.25
CA GLU A 484 -12.62 36.08 13.83
C GLU A 484 -11.65 36.96 13.01
N LYS A 485 -12.00 37.21 11.75
CA LYS A 485 -11.30 38.22 10.96
C LYS A 485 -11.59 39.56 11.63
N LYS A 486 -10.64 40.05 12.41
CA LYS A 486 -10.64 41.45 12.79
C LYS A 486 -10.36 42.25 11.53
N ASP A 487 -11.37 42.95 11.05
CA ASP A 487 -11.18 44.01 10.07
C ASP A 487 -10.28 45.09 10.70
N PHE A 488 -9.06 45.19 10.18
CA PHE A 488 -8.16 46.28 10.47
C PHE A 488 -8.26 47.33 9.37
#